data_c61e9401171086c18626e0ac3d169573
#
_entry.id   c61e9401171086c18626e0ac3d169573
#
_cell.length_a   1.000
_cell.length_b   1.000
_cell.length_c   1.000
_cell.angle_alpha   90.00
_cell.angle_beta   90.00
_cell.angle_gamma   90.00
#
_symmetry.space_group_name_H-M   'P 1'
#
loop_
_entity.id
_entity.type
_entity.pdbx_description
1 polymer ?
#
loop_
_entity_poly.entity_id
_entity_poly.type
_entity_poly.pdbx_seq_one_letter_code
_entity_poly.pdbx_strand_id
1 'polypeptide(L)'
;MNGKQLKNSILQWAIQGKLVPQDPNDEPASMLLERIRTEKAKLVKEKKIKKDKNESIIYRGDDNSYYEKFLATGEVKCIDDEIPFEIPKGWEWERIGNIFETTSGSTPLSRNPDYYKNGNINWVRTTDLNNGILNRTEIQITAKATIDYNLSILPQTSVCIAMYGGAGTIGKHCILHFNTTINQSVCAIQPNGFCNMDYIHTFIEYQRPFWMDFAAGSRKDPNINQLIIKHCLLPIPPQEEQRRIVTKLNQLYPYINQYGNSQNRLNQINKEIWHNLKKSILQEAIQGKLVPQIAEEGIAQDLLEQIRQEKQKLVKEGKLKKSALTDSVIYKGDDNKYYEQIDKENKEITEDILFDLPNKWQWCRIGTIFMHNNGKQLNKGNSKGKLMKYITTSNLYWDGFVLDNLKEMPFENNEIDRCMAVKGDLLVCEGGDIGRSCIWNYDFPIMLQNHIHKLRPYIPLCTKFFYYIFNLYNLAGLIGGKGIGIQGFSSKALHNTLVP
;
A
#
# COMPACT_ATOMS: atom_id res chain seq x y z
N MET A 1 8.16 -15.46 -0.81
CA MET A 1 7.53 -15.46 0.54
C MET A 1 7.91 -14.18 1.24
N ASN A 2 6.96 -13.44 1.81
CA ASN A 2 7.27 -12.22 2.56
C ASN A 2 7.49 -12.53 4.07
N GLY A 3 7.98 -11.54 4.85
CA GLY A 3 8.29 -11.74 6.26
C GLY A 3 7.11 -12.20 7.12
N LYS A 4 5.88 -11.75 6.80
CA LYS A 4 4.65 -12.18 7.49
C LYS A 4 4.33 -13.65 7.19
N GLN A 5 4.48 -14.07 5.93
CA GLN A 5 4.26 -15.47 5.55
C GLN A 5 5.29 -16.39 6.20
N LEU A 6 6.56 -15.96 6.26
CA LEU A 6 7.61 -16.69 6.96
C LEU A 6 7.30 -16.85 8.45
N LYS A 7 6.89 -15.76 9.11
CA LYS A 7 6.47 -15.81 10.53
C LYS A 7 5.33 -16.81 10.74
N ASN A 8 4.27 -16.74 9.92
CA ASN A 8 3.13 -17.64 10.02
C ASN A 8 3.52 -19.11 9.83
N SER A 9 4.43 -19.42 8.88
CA SER A 9 4.92 -20.80 8.70
C SER A 9 5.71 -21.30 9.91
N ILE A 10 6.53 -20.44 10.52
CA ILE A 10 7.29 -20.82 11.73
C ILE A 10 6.36 -21.01 12.93
N LEU A 11 5.34 -20.16 13.10
CA LEU A 11 4.32 -20.35 14.11
C LEU A 11 3.56 -21.66 13.91
N GLN A 12 3.19 -21.97 12.67
CA GLN A 12 2.54 -23.25 12.35
C GLN A 12 3.43 -24.44 12.73
N TRP A 13 4.74 -24.41 12.43
CA TRP A 13 5.67 -25.47 12.83
C TRP A 13 5.79 -25.57 14.35
N ALA A 14 5.78 -24.45 15.07
CA ALA A 14 5.80 -24.44 16.53
C ALA A 14 4.60 -25.14 17.13
N ILE A 15 3.39 -24.82 16.63
CA ILE A 15 2.12 -25.35 17.15
C ILE A 15 1.88 -26.81 16.70
N GLN A 16 2.46 -27.24 15.59
CA GLN A 16 2.42 -28.62 15.13
C GLN A 16 3.55 -29.53 15.69
N GLY A 17 4.39 -29.02 16.60
CA GLY A 17 5.51 -29.78 17.17
C GLY A 17 6.64 -30.09 16.20
N LYS A 18 6.81 -29.26 15.14
CA LYS A 18 7.84 -29.45 14.10
C LYS A 18 9.01 -28.47 14.22
N LEU A 19 8.95 -27.51 15.16
CA LEU A 19 9.98 -26.46 15.29
C LEU A 19 11.20 -26.89 16.09
N VAL A 20 11.01 -27.75 17.06
CA VAL A 20 12.07 -28.30 17.93
C VAL A 20 12.02 -29.82 17.94
N PRO A 21 13.13 -30.52 18.17
CA PRO A 21 13.11 -31.97 18.32
C PRO A 21 12.33 -32.40 19.56
N GLN A 22 11.62 -33.52 19.44
CA GLN A 22 10.95 -34.19 20.54
C GLN A 22 12.01 -34.87 21.43
N ASP A 23 11.90 -34.71 22.75
CA ASP A 23 12.73 -35.42 23.73
C ASP A 23 11.92 -36.55 24.37
N PRO A 24 12.28 -37.83 24.21
CA PRO A 24 11.57 -38.92 24.81
C PRO A 24 11.63 -38.96 26.34
N ASN A 25 12.53 -38.16 26.95
CA ASN A 25 12.63 -38.06 28.42
C ASN A 25 11.72 -36.96 28.99
N ASP A 26 11.10 -36.15 28.16
CA ASP A 26 10.13 -35.15 28.62
C ASP A 26 8.90 -35.88 29.25
N GLU A 27 8.42 -35.33 30.37
CA GLU A 27 7.19 -35.82 31.00
C GLU A 27 6.00 -35.56 30.02
N PRO A 28 5.23 -36.58 29.66
CA PRO A 28 4.10 -36.42 28.73
C PRO A 28 3.10 -35.36 29.19
N ALA A 29 2.46 -34.68 28.24
CA ALA A 29 1.43 -33.65 28.52
C ALA A 29 0.21 -34.22 29.32
N SER A 30 -0.09 -35.52 29.21
CA SER A 30 -1.12 -36.16 29.99
C SER A 30 -0.89 -36.03 31.51
N MET A 31 0.36 -36.15 31.97
CA MET A 31 0.72 -35.96 33.39
C MET A 31 0.57 -34.50 33.83
N LEU A 32 0.91 -33.55 32.95
CA LEU A 32 0.69 -32.13 33.18
C LEU A 32 -0.79 -31.82 33.32
N LEU A 33 -1.63 -32.34 32.43
CA LEU A 33 -3.09 -32.18 32.47
C LEU A 33 -3.72 -32.79 33.74
N GLU A 34 -3.23 -33.94 34.19
CA GLU A 34 -3.70 -34.56 35.42
C GLU A 34 -3.40 -33.68 36.65
N ARG A 35 -2.22 -33.06 36.73
CA ARG A 35 -1.89 -32.10 37.79
C ARG A 35 -2.79 -30.87 37.76
N ILE A 36 -3.07 -30.33 36.56
CA ILE A 36 -3.99 -29.19 36.41
C ILE A 36 -5.40 -29.56 36.89
N ARG A 37 -5.93 -30.71 36.48
CA ARG A 37 -7.26 -31.22 36.93
C ARG A 37 -7.30 -31.40 38.45
N THR A 38 -6.26 -31.94 39.04
CA THR A 38 -6.17 -32.15 40.51
C THR A 38 -6.19 -30.80 41.25
N GLU A 39 -5.43 -29.83 40.80
CA GLU A 39 -5.41 -28.49 41.42
C GLU A 39 -6.76 -27.75 41.21
N LYS A 40 -7.37 -27.84 40.01
CA LYS A 40 -8.72 -27.31 39.80
C LYS A 40 -9.75 -27.92 40.73
N ALA A 41 -9.75 -29.25 40.88
CA ALA A 41 -10.66 -29.94 41.79
C ALA A 41 -10.51 -29.47 43.25
N LYS A 42 -9.26 -29.22 43.70
CA LYS A 42 -8.95 -28.64 45.01
C LYS A 42 -9.52 -27.23 45.13
N LEU A 43 -9.27 -26.35 44.14
CA LEU A 43 -9.76 -24.96 44.15
C LEU A 43 -11.30 -24.89 44.13
N VAL A 44 -11.98 -25.82 43.43
CA VAL A 44 -13.45 -25.96 43.48
C VAL A 44 -13.90 -26.34 44.86
N LYS A 45 -13.24 -27.35 45.51
CA LYS A 45 -13.55 -27.79 46.88
C LYS A 45 -13.36 -26.69 47.89
N GLU A 46 -12.32 -25.86 47.72
CA GLU A 46 -12.04 -24.67 48.53
C GLU A 46 -12.96 -23.48 48.20
N LYS A 47 -13.90 -23.62 47.26
CA LYS A 47 -14.82 -22.56 46.78
C LYS A 47 -14.09 -21.31 46.20
N LYS A 48 -12.85 -21.45 45.78
CA LYS A 48 -12.08 -20.37 45.14
C LYS A 48 -12.47 -20.18 43.67
N ILE A 49 -12.86 -21.28 43.00
CA ILE A 49 -13.38 -21.23 41.63
C ILE A 49 -14.72 -22.00 41.56
N LYS A 50 -15.55 -21.68 40.59
CA LYS A 50 -16.82 -22.37 40.36
C LYS A 50 -16.58 -23.64 39.54
N LYS A 51 -17.30 -24.73 39.85
CA LYS A 51 -17.30 -25.94 39.02
C LYS A 51 -17.87 -25.60 37.63
N ASP A 52 -17.12 -25.91 36.59
CA ASP A 52 -17.62 -25.76 35.22
C ASP A 52 -18.51 -26.98 34.87
N LYS A 53 -19.71 -26.72 34.38
CA LYS A 53 -20.65 -27.78 33.98
C LYS A 53 -20.27 -28.41 32.64
N ASN A 54 -19.48 -27.73 31.86
CA ASN A 54 -19.01 -28.16 30.52
C ASN A 54 -17.59 -28.75 30.56
N GLU A 55 -17.07 -29.04 31.76
CA GLU A 55 -15.76 -29.67 31.90
C GLU A 55 -15.73 -31.03 31.22
N SER A 56 -14.71 -31.24 30.38
CA SER A 56 -14.57 -32.45 29.57
C SER A 56 -13.13 -32.98 29.60
N ILE A 57 -12.93 -34.17 29.09
CA ILE A 57 -11.62 -34.78 28.86
C ILE A 57 -11.55 -35.23 27.41
N ILE A 58 -10.50 -34.83 26.70
CA ILE A 58 -10.20 -35.33 25.37
C ILE A 58 -9.22 -36.49 25.47
N TYR A 59 -9.48 -37.55 24.72
CA TYR A 59 -8.60 -38.72 24.68
C TYR A 59 -8.65 -39.39 23.29
N ARG A 60 -7.62 -40.15 22.97
CA ARG A 60 -7.55 -40.93 21.74
C ARG A 60 -8.07 -42.35 22.01
N GLY A 61 -9.03 -42.81 21.24
CA GLY A 61 -9.60 -44.15 21.30
C GLY A 61 -8.70 -45.22 20.69
N ASP A 62 -9.05 -46.50 20.88
CA ASP A 62 -8.32 -47.64 20.31
C ASP A 62 -8.37 -47.66 18.77
N ASP A 63 -9.37 -47.01 18.19
CA ASP A 63 -9.54 -46.79 16.74
C ASP A 63 -8.74 -45.61 16.18
N ASN A 64 -7.91 -44.99 17.01
CA ASN A 64 -7.14 -43.77 16.73
C ASN A 64 -7.95 -42.47 16.55
N SER A 65 -9.27 -42.50 16.75
CA SER A 65 -10.13 -41.33 16.73
C SER A 65 -10.06 -40.54 18.03
N TYR A 66 -10.29 -39.22 17.97
CA TYR A 66 -10.35 -38.35 19.14
C TYR A 66 -11.78 -38.28 19.68
N TYR A 67 -11.91 -38.46 20.99
CA TYR A 67 -13.19 -38.42 21.71
C TYR A 67 -13.15 -37.40 22.83
N GLU A 68 -14.24 -36.67 23.02
CA GLU A 68 -14.44 -35.75 24.13
C GLU A 68 -15.51 -36.33 25.06
N LYS A 69 -15.16 -36.55 26.33
CA LYS A 69 -16.09 -37.05 27.38
C LYS A 69 -16.44 -35.92 28.34
N PHE A 70 -17.69 -35.53 28.40
CA PHE A 70 -18.21 -34.55 29.35
C PHE A 70 -18.34 -35.12 30.74
N LEU A 71 -17.71 -34.52 31.75
CA LEU A 71 -17.63 -35.06 33.10
C LEU A 71 -18.96 -34.96 33.87
N ALA A 72 -19.81 -34.00 33.54
CA ALA A 72 -21.10 -33.79 34.21
C ALA A 72 -22.17 -34.79 33.74
N THR A 73 -22.21 -35.12 32.47
CA THR A 73 -23.26 -35.98 31.84
C THR A 73 -22.77 -37.40 31.55
N GLY A 74 -21.45 -37.59 31.44
CA GLY A 74 -20.86 -38.84 30.97
C GLY A 74 -20.97 -39.04 29.45
N GLU A 75 -21.52 -38.08 28.71
CA GLU A 75 -21.65 -38.11 27.26
C GLU A 75 -20.27 -38.15 26.60
N VAL A 76 -20.15 -38.98 25.56
CA VAL A 76 -18.94 -39.11 24.75
C VAL A 76 -19.27 -38.74 23.31
N LYS A 77 -18.47 -37.81 22.74
CA LYS A 77 -18.60 -37.34 21.36
C LYS A 77 -17.30 -37.60 20.62
N CYS A 78 -17.35 -38.10 19.38
CA CYS A 78 -16.23 -38.10 18.47
C CYS A 78 -15.99 -36.66 17.97
N ILE A 79 -14.74 -36.22 18.01
CA ILE A 79 -14.33 -34.83 17.63
C ILE A 79 -13.27 -34.80 16.53
N ASP A 80 -13.09 -35.89 15.77
CA ASP A 80 -12.09 -35.94 14.68
C ASP A 80 -12.24 -34.78 13.68
N ASP A 81 -13.49 -34.41 13.36
CA ASP A 81 -13.78 -33.31 12.47
C ASP A 81 -13.36 -31.94 13.03
N GLU A 82 -13.15 -31.84 14.35
CA GLU A 82 -12.70 -30.62 15.02
C GLU A 82 -11.16 -30.56 15.14
N ILE A 83 -10.43 -31.67 14.97
CA ILE A 83 -8.98 -31.78 15.12
C ILE A 83 -8.30 -31.20 13.86
N PRO A 84 -7.57 -30.08 13.95
CA PRO A 84 -7.04 -29.41 12.76
C PRO A 84 -5.79 -30.06 12.16
N PHE A 85 -5.07 -30.87 12.94
CA PHE A 85 -3.85 -31.59 12.53
C PHE A 85 -3.45 -32.64 13.56
N GLU A 86 -2.63 -33.61 13.15
CA GLU A 86 -2.01 -34.59 14.04
C GLU A 86 -0.92 -33.96 14.90
N ILE A 87 -0.89 -34.30 16.18
CA ILE A 87 0.11 -33.87 17.16
C ILE A 87 1.17 -34.96 17.44
N PRO A 88 2.39 -34.59 17.87
CA PRO A 88 3.43 -35.53 18.22
C PRO A 88 3.03 -36.45 19.41
N LYS A 89 3.69 -37.58 19.50
CA LYS A 89 3.55 -38.46 20.68
C LYS A 89 4.00 -37.72 21.94
N GLY A 90 3.20 -37.81 22.98
CA GLY A 90 3.45 -37.12 24.27
C GLY A 90 2.77 -35.75 24.35
N TRP A 91 2.20 -35.25 23.26
CA TRP A 91 1.30 -34.08 23.27
C TRP A 91 -0.13 -34.52 23.47
N GLU A 92 -0.97 -33.60 23.97
CA GLU A 92 -2.42 -33.84 24.17
C GLU A 92 -3.21 -32.66 23.58
N TRP A 93 -4.43 -32.95 23.08
CA TRP A 93 -5.42 -31.92 22.78
C TRP A 93 -6.26 -31.65 24.04
N GLU A 94 -6.49 -30.36 24.34
CA GLU A 94 -7.41 -30.00 25.42
C GLU A 94 -8.13 -28.67 25.10
N ARG A 95 -9.31 -28.44 25.67
CA ARG A 95 -10.03 -27.18 25.57
C ARG A 95 -9.37 -26.14 26.47
N ILE A 96 -9.23 -24.87 25.98
CA ILE A 96 -8.67 -23.76 26.78
C ILE A 96 -9.39 -23.65 28.14
N GLY A 97 -10.71 -23.72 28.16
CA GLY A 97 -11.52 -23.62 29.38
C GLY A 97 -11.31 -24.75 30.39
N ASN A 98 -10.83 -25.90 29.97
CA ASN A 98 -10.48 -27.00 30.85
C ASN A 98 -9.15 -26.75 31.58
N ILE A 99 -8.24 -25.98 30.97
CA ILE A 99 -6.90 -25.71 31.50
C ILE A 99 -6.84 -24.40 32.27
N PHE A 100 -7.49 -23.34 31.74
CA PHE A 100 -7.34 -22.00 32.23
C PHE A 100 -8.64 -21.38 32.71
N GLU A 101 -8.52 -20.54 33.74
CA GLU A 101 -9.57 -19.59 34.07
C GLU A 101 -9.55 -18.44 33.04
N THR A 102 -10.73 -18.13 32.53
CA THR A 102 -10.92 -17.02 31.60
C THR A 102 -11.87 -16.01 32.22
N THR A 103 -11.66 -14.72 31.92
CA THR A 103 -12.54 -13.66 32.38
C THR A 103 -12.71 -12.58 31.30
N SER A 104 -13.83 -11.88 31.36
CA SER A 104 -14.03 -10.61 30.65
C SER A 104 -14.32 -9.52 31.69
N GLY A 105 -14.10 -8.28 31.30
CA GLY A 105 -14.29 -7.14 32.21
C GLY A 105 -15.58 -6.36 31.93
N SER A 106 -15.56 -5.10 32.36
CA SER A 106 -16.62 -4.13 32.13
C SER A 106 -16.06 -2.77 31.77
N THR A 107 -16.91 -1.91 31.20
CA THR A 107 -16.58 -0.52 30.90
C THR A 107 -17.25 0.40 31.92
N PRO A 108 -16.49 1.03 32.85
CA PRO A 108 -17.06 2.07 33.71
C PRO A 108 -17.64 3.21 32.91
N LEU A 109 -18.70 3.86 33.44
CA LEU A 109 -19.41 4.93 32.77
C LEU A 109 -18.45 6.10 32.41
N SER A 110 -18.19 6.31 31.12
CA SER A 110 -17.18 7.27 30.63
C SER A 110 -17.44 8.72 31.03
N ARG A 111 -18.70 9.09 31.28
CA ARG A 111 -19.10 10.43 31.72
C ARG A 111 -18.90 10.68 33.21
N ASN A 112 -18.58 9.65 34.01
CA ASN A 112 -18.34 9.82 35.44
C ASN A 112 -16.82 10.03 35.71
N PRO A 113 -16.40 11.24 36.06
CA PRO A 113 -14.99 11.55 36.33
C PRO A 113 -14.40 10.78 37.51
N ASP A 114 -15.21 10.34 38.47
CA ASP A 114 -14.76 9.58 39.64
C ASP A 114 -14.13 8.22 39.28
N TYR A 115 -14.45 7.71 38.07
CA TYR A 115 -13.91 6.42 37.61
C TYR A 115 -12.57 6.54 36.86
N TYR A 116 -12.22 7.76 36.42
CA TYR A 116 -11.04 7.96 35.55
C TYR A 116 -10.05 8.99 36.11
N LYS A 117 -10.55 10.08 36.76
CA LYS A 117 -9.68 11.14 37.23
C LYS A 117 -8.74 10.63 38.35
N ASN A 118 -7.44 10.82 38.16
CA ASN A 118 -6.39 10.32 39.03
C ASN A 118 -6.41 8.79 39.22
N GLY A 119 -6.87 8.05 38.20
CA GLY A 119 -6.78 6.60 38.18
C GLY A 119 -5.34 6.11 38.19
N ASN A 120 -5.11 5.02 38.89
CA ASN A 120 -3.80 4.37 39.03
C ASN A 120 -3.83 2.86 38.75
N ILE A 121 -5.01 2.34 38.33
CA ILE A 121 -5.18 0.95 37.98
C ILE A 121 -5.25 0.88 36.46
N ASN A 122 -4.34 0.14 35.85
CA ASN A 122 -4.35 -0.08 34.39
C ASN A 122 -5.64 -0.74 33.96
N TRP A 123 -6.18 -0.33 32.81
CA TRP A 123 -7.41 -0.86 32.24
C TRP A 123 -7.26 -1.09 30.74
N VAL A 124 -7.17 -2.35 30.32
CA VAL A 124 -6.92 -2.76 28.95
C VAL A 124 -8.20 -2.77 28.12
N ARG A 125 -8.17 -2.15 26.98
CA ARG A 125 -9.19 -2.14 25.94
C ARG A 125 -8.68 -2.81 24.68
N THR A 126 -9.55 -3.10 23.73
CA THR A 126 -9.16 -3.67 22.42
C THR A 126 -8.17 -2.80 21.64
N THR A 127 -8.20 -1.48 21.88
CA THR A 127 -7.27 -0.51 21.28
C THR A 127 -5.84 -0.62 21.82
N ASP A 128 -5.68 -1.09 23.07
CA ASP A 128 -4.36 -1.26 23.70
C ASP A 128 -3.64 -2.53 23.22
N LEU A 129 -4.36 -3.50 22.63
CA LEU A 129 -3.81 -4.78 22.19
C LEU A 129 -2.88 -4.60 20.99
N ASN A 130 -1.62 -4.98 21.14
CA ASN A 130 -0.53 -4.72 20.19
C ASN A 130 0.02 -5.96 19.48
N ASN A 131 -0.61 -7.14 19.68
CA ASN A 131 -0.19 -8.48 19.21
C ASN A 131 1.22 -8.89 19.70
N GLY A 132 1.56 -8.47 20.90
CA GLY A 132 2.85 -8.75 21.53
C GLY A 132 2.80 -8.51 23.03
N ILE A 133 3.89 -8.06 23.60
CA ILE A 133 3.99 -7.75 25.03
C ILE A 133 3.36 -6.38 25.29
N LEU A 134 2.44 -6.30 26.27
CA LEU A 134 1.85 -5.06 26.71
C LEU A 134 2.50 -4.59 28.00
N ASN A 135 3.11 -3.40 27.97
CA ASN A 135 3.84 -2.81 29.11
C ASN A 135 3.11 -1.63 29.75
N ARG A 136 2.06 -1.11 29.13
CA ARG A 136 1.25 0.02 29.64
C ARG A 136 -0.10 0.07 28.94
N THR A 137 -1.07 0.74 29.58
CA THR A 137 -2.36 1.06 28.95
C THR A 137 -2.44 2.57 28.68
N GLU A 138 -3.30 2.94 27.74
CA GLU A 138 -3.57 4.35 27.46
C GLU A 138 -4.39 5.00 28.55
N ILE A 139 -5.35 4.24 29.12
CA ILE A 139 -6.26 4.74 30.19
C ILE A 139 -6.05 3.93 31.47
N GLN A 140 -6.12 4.66 32.59
CA GLN A 140 -6.16 4.08 33.92
C GLN A 140 -7.50 4.44 34.58
N ILE A 141 -7.97 3.57 35.48
CA ILE A 141 -9.20 3.75 36.26
C ILE A 141 -8.91 3.80 37.76
N THR A 142 -9.89 4.27 38.52
CA THR A 142 -9.76 4.38 39.98
C THR A 142 -10.15 3.08 40.70
N ALA A 143 -9.75 2.91 41.95
CA ALA A 143 -10.20 1.81 42.78
C ALA A 143 -11.73 1.80 42.95
N LYS A 144 -12.38 2.97 42.98
CA LYS A 144 -13.85 3.07 42.99
C LYS A 144 -14.47 2.38 41.76
N ALA A 145 -13.90 2.61 40.56
CA ALA A 145 -14.39 1.95 39.35
C ALA A 145 -14.27 0.42 39.44
N THR A 146 -13.17 -0.10 40.00
CA THR A 146 -13.01 -1.57 40.16
C THR A 146 -14.03 -2.18 41.09
N ILE A 147 -14.39 -1.49 42.17
CA ILE A 147 -15.38 -1.93 43.17
C ILE A 147 -16.78 -1.86 42.55
N ASP A 148 -17.18 -0.69 42.03
CA ASP A 148 -18.54 -0.45 41.53
C ASP A 148 -18.91 -1.35 40.34
N TYR A 149 -17.90 -1.75 39.53
CA TYR A 149 -18.06 -2.62 38.36
C TYR A 149 -17.59 -4.05 38.58
N ASN A 150 -17.20 -4.42 39.83
CA ASN A 150 -16.70 -5.74 40.17
C ASN A 150 -15.62 -6.25 39.22
N LEU A 151 -14.62 -5.40 38.94
CA LEU A 151 -13.54 -5.72 38.02
C LEU A 151 -12.43 -6.48 38.74
N SER A 152 -12.09 -7.66 38.23
CA SER A 152 -10.97 -8.46 38.74
C SER A 152 -9.64 -7.85 38.29
N ILE A 153 -8.67 -7.84 39.21
CA ILE A 153 -7.26 -7.51 38.89
C ILE A 153 -6.62 -8.79 38.31
N LEU A 154 -6.26 -8.74 37.05
CA LEU A 154 -5.57 -9.82 36.36
C LEU A 154 -4.07 -9.79 36.70
N PRO A 155 -3.45 -10.95 36.95
CA PRO A 155 -2.02 -11.04 37.17
C PRO A 155 -1.24 -10.78 35.86
N GLN A 156 0.02 -10.35 35.99
CA GLN A 156 0.99 -10.36 34.90
C GLN A 156 1.05 -11.77 34.26
N THR A 157 1.49 -11.85 33.01
CA THR A 157 1.50 -13.02 32.14
C THR A 157 0.12 -13.52 31.68
N SER A 158 -1.00 -12.88 32.07
CA SER A 158 -2.28 -13.17 31.46
C SER A 158 -2.27 -12.83 29.95
N VAL A 159 -2.90 -13.66 29.13
CA VAL A 159 -3.03 -13.45 27.68
C VAL A 159 -4.41 -12.87 27.40
N CYS A 160 -4.44 -11.68 26.82
CA CYS A 160 -5.66 -10.96 26.46
C CYS A 160 -6.00 -11.11 24.98
N ILE A 161 -7.30 -11.27 24.66
CA ILE A 161 -7.81 -11.48 23.29
C ILE A 161 -9.00 -10.55 23.06
N ALA A 162 -9.02 -9.82 21.95
CA ALA A 162 -10.15 -9.00 21.53
C ALA A 162 -11.30 -9.88 21.02
N MET A 163 -12.47 -9.71 21.61
CA MET A 163 -13.71 -10.40 21.22
C MET A 163 -14.59 -9.57 20.28
N TYR A 164 -14.47 -8.24 20.32
CA TYR A 164 -15.30 -7.28 19.58
C TYR A 164 -14.45 -6.24 18.82
N GLY A 165 -15.08 -5.68 17.80
CA GLY A 165 -14.51 -4.64 16.95
C GLY A 165 -14.25 -5.19 15.56
N GLY A 166 -14.53 -4.52 14.48
CA GLY A 166 -14.49 -4.96 13.08
C GLY A 166 -13.45 -6.04 12.71
N ALA A 167 -13.51 -6.60 11.53
CA ALA A 167 -12.72 -7.80 11.12
C ALA A 167 -11.21 -7.75 11.44
N GLY A 168 -10.62 -6.53 11.48
CA GLY A 168 -9.20 -6.36 11.84
C GLY A 168 -8.88 -6.37 13.34
N THR A 169 -9.90 -6.33 14.22
CA THR A 169 -9.74 -6.26 15.68
C THR A 169 -9.90 -7.62 16.33
N ILE A 170 -10.82 -8.45 15.85
CA ILE A 170 -11.04 -9.79 16.39
C ILE A 170 -9.74 -10.58 16.44
N GLY A 171 -9.50 -11.20 17.58
CA GLY A 171 -8.29 -11.98 17.82
C GLY A 171 -7.00 -11.14 17.97
N LYS A 172 -7.06 -9.78 17.99
CA LYS A 172 -5.94 -9.02 18.51
C LYS A 172 -5.64 -9.50 19.93
N HIS A 173 -4.37 -9.59 20.27
CA HIS A 173 -3.95 -10.19 21.53
C HIS A 173 -2.78 -9.45 22.16
N CYS A 174 -2.49 -9.74 23.41
CA CYS A 174 -1.25 -9.39 24.07
C CYS A 174 -0.99 -10.31 25.26
N ILE A 175 0.25 -10.37 25.70
CA ILE A 175 0.64 -10.89 27.01
C ILE A 175 0.97 -9.74 27.94
N LEU A 176 0.45 -9.76 29.16
CA LEU A 176 0.59 -8.67 30.15
C LEU A 176 1.91 -8.76 30.90
N HIS A 177 2.62 -7.65 31.02
CA HIS A 177 3.79 -7.52 31.89
C HIS A 177 3.52 -6.71 33.19
N PHE A 178 2.25 -6.47 33.50
CA PHE A 178 1.79 -5.76 34.70
C PHE A 178 0.42 -6.28 35.13
N ASN A 179 0.03 -5.97 36.35
CA ASN A 179 -1.33 -6.26 36.82
C ASN A 179 -2.31 -5.23 36.25
N THR A 180 -3.50 -5.65 35.84
CA THR A 180 -4.46 -4.78 35.17
C THR A 180 -5.89 -5.28 35.33
N THR A 181 -6.86 -4.45 34.92
CA THR A 181 -8.23 -4.87 34.62
C THR A 181 -8.47 -4.78 33.10
N ILE A 182 -9.59 -5.30 32.62
CA ILE A 182 -9.94 -5.31 31.20
C ILE A 182 -11.39 -4.81 31.00
N ASN A 183 -11.69 -4.37 29.77
CA ASN A 183 -13.06 -4.04 29.40
C ASN A 183 -13.85 -5.30 28.96
N GLN A 184 -15.15 -5.15 28.71
CA GLN A 184 -16.02 -6.26 28.26
C GLN A 184 -15.71 -6.82 26.89
N SER A 185 -14.97 -6.09 26.05
CA SER A 185 -14.59 -6.52 24.70
C SER A 185 -13.30 -7.34 24.65
N VAL A 186 -12.66 -7.54 25.78
CA VAL A 186 -11.44 -8.33 25.95
C VAL A 186 -11.73 -9.55 26.81
N CYS A 187 -11.27 -10.72 26.38
CA CYS A 187 -11.18 -11.93 27.18
C CYS A 187 -9.73 -12.14 27.61
N ALA A 188 -9.50 -12.44 28.88
CA ALA A 188 -8.19 -12.80 29.42
C ALA A 188 -8.14 -14.28 29.80
N ILE A 189 -7.06 -14.94 29.41
CA ILE A 189 -6.64 -16.28 29.84
C ILE A 189 -5.63 -16.05 30.98
N GLN A 190 -5.96 -16.49 32.18
CA GLN A 190 -5.12 -16.29 33.36
C GLN A 190 -4.09 -17.41 33.52
N PRO A 191 -2.87 -17.12 34.03
CA PRO A 191 -1.87 -18.14 34.27
C PRO A 191 -2.32 -19.14 35.35
N ASN A 192 -2.04 -20.41 35.12
CA ASN A 192 -2.37 -21.51 36.06
C ASN A 192 -1.13 -22.05 36.83
N GLY A 193 0.07 -21.49 36.58
CA GLY A 193 1.33 -21.91 37.20
C GLY A 193 1.94 -23.19 36.61
N PHE A 194 1.27 -23.87 35.70
CA PHE A 194 1.71 -25.13 35.09
C PHE A 194 2.14 -24.97 33.64
N CYS A 195 1.40 -24.18 32.85
CA CYS A 195 1.70 -23.95 31.45
C CYS A 195 2.57 -22.71 31.24
N ASN A 196 3.41 -22.73 30.22
CA ASN A 196 4.18 -21.55 29.78
C ASN A 196 3.25 -20.57 29.05
N MET A 197 3.01 -19.39 29.64
CA MET A 197 2.08 -18.41 29.07
C MET A 197 2.59 -17.75 27.78
N ASP A 198 3.89 -17.72 27.51
CA ASP A 198 4.44 -17.28 26.22
C ASP A 198 4.11 -18.32 25.10
N TYR A 199 4.08 -19.62 25.43
CA TYR A 199 3.59 -20.63 24.51
C TYR A 199 2.08 -20.44 24.22
N ILE A 200 1.28 -20.17 25.24
CA ILE A 200 -0.14 -19.89 25.06
C ILE A 200 -0.35 -18.63 24.22
N HIS A 201 0.42 -17.57 24.48
CA HIS A 201 0.41 -16.37 23.64
C HIS A 201 0.79 -16.65 22.18
N THR A 202 1.79 -17.51 21.96
CA THR A 202 2.19 -17.99 20.63
C THR A 202 1.07 -18.73 19.92
N PHE A 203 0.35 -19.61 20.65
CA PHE A 203 -0.82 -20.28 20.12
C PHE A 203 -1.94 -19.31 19.75
N ILE A 204 -2.23 -18.33 20.58
CA ILE A 204 -3.25 -17.30 20.29
C ILE A 204 -2.86 -16.46 19.06
N GLU A 205 -1.57 -16.17 18.87
CA GLU A 205 -1.08 -15.52 17.65
C GLU A 205 -1.30 -16.40 16.40
N TYR A 206 -0.99 -17.70 16.49
CA TYR A 206 -1.26 -18.67 15.44
C TYR A 206 -2.75 -18.77 15.12
N GLN A 207 -3.60 -18.83 16.14
CA GLN A 207 -5.07 -19.01 16.03
C GLN A 207 -5.76 -17.75 15.48
N ARG A 208 -5.12 -16.59 15.53
CA ARG A 208 -5.75 -15.31 15.19
C ARG A 208 -6.47 -15.28 13.83
N PRO A 209 -5.92 -15.76 12.70
CA PRO A 209 -6.64 -15.75 11.42
C PRO A 209 -7.91 -16.62 11.42
N PHE A 210 -7.97 -17.64 12.27
CA PHE A 210 -9.07 -18.62 12.31
C PHE A 210 -10.23 -18.17 13.20
N TRP A 211 -10.06 -17.15 14.07
CA TRP A 211 -11.17 -16.66 14.90
C TRP A 211 -12.37 -16.17 14.08
N MET A 212 -12.14 -15.70 12.87
CA MET A 212 -13.21 -15.24 11.98
C MET A 212 -14.13 -16.36 11.50
N ASP A 213 -13.67 -17.62 11.50
CA ASP A 213 -14.46 -18.77 11.11
C ASP A 213 -15.53 -19.10 12.17
N PHE A 214 -15.28 -18.68 13.41
CA PHE A 214 -16.17 -18.86 14.55
C PHE A 214 -16.98 -17.59 14.89
N ALA A 215 -16.73 -16.48 14.21
CA ALA A 215 -17.35 -15.21 14.54
C ALA A 215 -18.83 -15.19 14.16
N ALA A 216 -19.67 -14.79 15.10
CA ALA A 216 -21.07 -14.47 14.87
C ALA A 216 -21.26 -13.01 14.49
N GLY A 217 -22.43 -12.66 13.97
CA GLY A 217 -22.78 -11.29 13.60
C GLY A 217 -22.58 -10.98 12.12
N SER A 218 -22.74 -9.69 11.75
CA SER A 218 -22.55 -9.26 10.37
C SER A 218 -21.06 -9.13 10.03
N ARG A 219 -20.72 -9.11 8.73
CA ARG A 219 -19.33 -8.85 8.30
C ARG A 219 -18.79 -7.48 8.75
N LYS A 220 -19.67 -6.53 9.08
CA LYS A 220 -19.28 -5.20 9.58
C LYS A 220 -18.99 -5.21 11.08
N ASP A 221 -19.73 -6.03 11.85
CA ASP A 221 -19.61 -6.16 13.30
C ASP A 221 -19.50 -7.63 13.72
N PRO A 222 -18.45 -8.35 13.30
CA PRO A 222 -18.23 -9.71 13.75
C PRO A 222 -17.86 -9.72 15.23
N ASN A 223 -18.24 -10.77 15.95
CA ASN A 223 -17.86 -10.98 17.32
C ASN A 223 -17.58 -12.45 17.62
N ILE A 224 -16.65 -12.67 18.52
CA ILE A 224 -16.48 -13.93 19.24
C ILE A 224 -16.81 -13.66 20.72
N ASN A 225 -17.08 -14.71 21.48
CA ASN A 225 -17.35 -14.56 22.89
C ASN A 225 -16.41 -15.44 23.73
N GLN A 226 -16.46 -15.27 25.05
CA GLN A 226 -15.63 -16.02 25.96
C GLN A 226 -15.86 -17.55 25.86
N LEU A 227 -17.08 -17.99 25.52
CA LEU A 227 -17.39 -19.40 25.36
C LEU A 227 -16.67 -20.01 24.15
N ILE A 228 -16.62 -19.28 23.03
CA ILE A 228 -15.86 -19.71 21.84
C ILE A 228 -14.37 -19.87 22.19
N ILE A 229 -13.80 -18.91 22.96
CA ILE A 229 -12.40 -18.99 23.40
C ILE A 229 -12.19 -20.20 24.32
N LYS A 230 -13.08 -20.44 25.27
CA LYS A 230 -13.03 -21.60 26.16
C LYS A 230 -13.07 -22.94 25.42
N HIS A 231 -13.89 -23.03 24.37
CA HIS A 231 -14.05 -24.26 23.57
C HIS A 231 -12.94 -24.44 22.51
N CYS A 232 -12.06 -23.45 22.31
CA CYS A 232 -10.98 -23.60 21.37
C CYS A 232 -10.03 -24.74 21.78
N LEU A 233 -9.75 -25.63 20.83
CA LEU A 233 -8.77 -26.70 20.97
C LEU A 233 -7.37 -26.15 21.01
N LEU A 234 -6.59 -26.55 21.99
CA LEU A 234 -5.22 -26.15 22.25
C LEU A 234 -4.33 -27.38 22.27
N PRO A 235 -3.31 -27.52 21.43
CA PRO A 235 -2.34 -28.59 21.55
C PRO A 235 -1.38 -28.28 22.70
N ILE A 236 -1.22 -29.22 23.60
CA ILE A 236 -0.40 -29.09 24.80
C ILE A 236 0.84 -29.97 24.67
N PRO A 237 2.03 -29.36 24.48
CA PRO A 237 3.32 -30.07 24.59
C PRO A 237 3.68 -30.43 26.02
N PRO A 238 4.64 -31.32 26.22
CA PRO A 238 5.39 -31.44 27.47
C PRO A 238 5.91 -30.09 27.96
N GLN A 239 5.93 -29.85 29.26
CA GLN A 239 6.23 -28.54 29.84
C GLN A 239 7.62 -28.01 29.39
N GLU A 240 8.64 -28.88 29.34
CA GLU A 240 9.98 -28.51 28.89
C GLU A 240 10.02 -28.19 27.38
N GLU A 241 9.20 -28.89 26.59
CA GLU A 241 9.07 -28.59 25.17
C GLU A 241 8.41 -27.23 24.91
N GLN A 242 7.39 -26.83 25.70
CA GLN A 242 6.84 -25.48 25.64
C GLN A 242 7.95 -24.42 25.79
N ARG A 243 8.90 -24.62 26.74
CA ARG A 243 10.03 -23.72 26.96
C ARG A 243 10.99 -23.71 25.77
N ARG A 244 11.31 -24.90 25.20
CA ARG A 244 12.18 -25.00 24.02
C ARG A 244 11.58 -24.30 22.81
N ILE A 245 10.27 -24.48 22.59
CA ILE A 245 9.53 -23.80 21.49
C ILE A 245 9.63 -22.29 21.64
N VAL A 246 9.32 -21.74 22.81
CA VAL A 246 9.39 -20.28 23.09
C VAL A 246 10.81 -19.76 22.92
N THR A 247 11.80 -20.46 23.46
CA THR A 247 13.21 -20.08 23.32
C THR A 247 13.63 -20.04 21.86
N LYS A 248 13.24 -21.05 21.06
CA LYS A 248 13.54 -21.09 19.64
C LYS A 248 12.88 -19.99 18.85
N LEU A 249 11.62 -19.68 19.14
CA LEU A 249 10.90 -18.58 18.52
C LEU A 249 11.59 -17.22 18.80
N ASN A 250 11.95 -16.98 20.08
CA ASN A 250 12.65 -15.76 20.48
C ASN A 250 14.01 -15.60 19.76
N GLN A 251 14.72 -16.70 19.49
CA GLN A 251 15.92 -16.69 18.69
C GLN A 251 15.65 -16.37 17.20
N LEU A 252 14.51 -16.80 16.67
CA LEU A 252 14.18 -16.65 15.24
C LEU A 252 13.54 -15.28 14.91
N TYR A 253 12.80 -14.66 15.83
CA TYR A 253 12.11 -13.40 15.57
C TYR A 253 13.01 -12.26 15.04
N PRO A 254 14.24 -12.03 15.54
CA PRO A 254 15.13 -11.01 14.96
C PRO A 254 15.44 -11.29 13.48
N TYR A 255 15.70 -12.55 13.12
CA TYR A 255 16.00 -12.95 11.73
C TYR A 255 14.80 -12.82 10.81
N ILE A 256 13.59 -13.18 11.31
CA ILE A 256 12.33 -13.01 10.57
C ILE A 256 12.09 -11.52 10.26
N ASN A 257 12.31 -10.65 11.26
CA ASN A 257 12.16 -9.20 11.10
C ASN A 257 13.20 -8.64 10.11
N GLN A 258 14.46 -9.06 10.22
CA GLN A 258 15.53 -8.67 9.29
C GLN A 258 15.19 -9.11 7.85
N TYR A 259 14.75 -10.35 7.66
CA TYR A 259 14.30 -10.86 6.38
C TYR A 259 13.15 -10.02 5.80
N GLY A 260 12.12 -9.73 6.61
CA GLY A 260 10.98 -8.92 6.20
C GLY A 260 11.39 -7.52 5.74
N ASN A 261 12.27 -6.85 6.49
CA ASN A 261 12.80 -5.53 6.15
C ASN A 261 13.62 -5.55 4.85
N SER A 262 14.49 -6.54 4.71
CA SER A 262 15.32 -6.72 3.49
C SER A 262 14.46 -7.00 2.27
N GLN A 263 13.43 -7.84 2.40
CA GLN A 263 12.48 -8.15 1.34
C GLN A 263 11.67 -6.91 0.91
N ASN A 264 11.21 -6.11 1.86
CA ASN A 264 10.49 -4.86 1.57
C ASN A 264 11.39 -3.86 0.83
N ARG A 265 12.65 -3.72 1.27
CA ARG A 265 13.64 -2.87 0.60
C ARG A 265 13.91 -3.34 -0.84
N LEU A 266 14.09 -4.65 -1.04
CA LEU A 266 14.28 -5.23 -2.37
C LEU A 266 13.08 -4.97 -3.28
N ASN A 267 11.85 -5.14 -2.76
CA ASN A 267 10.63 -4.87 -3.51
C ASN A 267 10.53 -3.38 -3.91
N GLN A 268 10.94 -2.47 -3.03
CA GLN A 268 10.97 -1.05 -3.33
C GLN A 268 12.00 -0.73 -4.42
N ILE A 269 13.24 -1.23 -4.30
CA ILE A 269 14.28 -1.06 -5.32
C ILE A 269 13.79 -1.59 -6.68
N ASN A 270 13.18 -2.77 -6.70
CA ASN A 270 12.66 -3.36 -7.94
C ASN A 270 11.53 -2.54 -8.59
N LYS A 271 10.72 -1.83 -7.81
CA LYS A 271 9.70 -0.89 -8.33
C LYS A 271 10.33 0.37 -8.92
N GLU A 272 11.38 0.87 -8.30
CA GLU A 272 12.02 2.13 -8.66
C GLU A 272 13.03 1.98 -9.81
N ILE A 273 13.65 0.81 -9.96
CA ILE A 273 14.75 0.60 -10.92
C ILE A 273 14.34 0.92 -12.37
N TRP A 274 13.16 0.48 -12.78
CA TRP A 274 12.68 0.74 -14.15
C TRP A 274 12.39 2.21 -14.39
N HIS A 275 11.83 2.90 -13.40
CA HIS A 275 11.57 4.33 -13.47
C HIS A 275 12.87 5.12 -13.58
N ASN A 276 13.83 4.83 -12.71
CA ASN A 276 15.13 5.50 -12.68
C ASN A 276 15.97 5.19 -13.91
N LEU A 277 15.95 3.94 -14.38
CA LEU A 277 16.65 3.54 -15.60
C LEU A 277 16.07 4.26 -16.83
N LYS A 278 14.73 4.29 -16.97
CA LYS A 278 14.08 5.02 -18.06
C LYS A 278 14.45 6.50 -18.04
N LYS A 279 14.40 7.13 -16.87
CA LYS A 279 14.79 8.54 -16.69
C LYS A 279 16.24 8.78 -17.09
N SER A 280 17.16 7.93 -16.64
CA SER A 280 18.59 8.02 -16.94
C SER A 280 18.87 7.88 -18.44
N ILE A 281 18.27 6.86 -19.10
CA ILE A 281 18.44 6.67 -20.55
C ILE A 281 17.88 7.87 -21.33
N LEU A 282 16.72 8.39 -20.96
CA LEU A 282 16.14 9.56 -21.60
C LEU A 282 17.02 10.81 -21.41
N GLN A 283 17.62 10.96 -20.24
CA GLN A 283 18.54 12.06 -19.95
C GLN A 283 19.79 11.99 -20.83
N GLU A 284 20.44 10.83 -20.95
CA GLU A 284 21.59 10.63 -21.84
C GLU A 284 21.20 10.86 -23.31
N ALA A 285 20.03 10.41 -23.74
CA ALA A 285 19.53 10.61 -25.10
C ALA A 285 19.34 12.10 -25.43
N ILE A 286 18.69 12.87 -24.54
CA ILE A 286 18.38 14.28 -24.76
C ILE A 286 19.62 15.17 -24.64
N GLN A 287 20.63 14.73 -23.89
CA GLN A 287 21.94 15.39 -23.83
C GLN A 287 22.86 15.04 -25.02
N GLY A 288 22.39 14.22 -25.96
CA GLY A 288 23.19 13.79 -27.12
C GLY A 288 24.34 12.84 -26.78
N LYS A 289 24.27 12.17 -25.60
CA LYS A 289 25.32 11.26 -25.10
C LYS A 289 25.02 9.79 -25.35
N LEU A 290 23.76 9.43 -25.67
CA LEU A 290 23.35 8.04 -25.83
C LEU A 290 23.94 7.37 -27.07
N VAL A 291 24.16 8.14 -28.14
CA VAL A 291 24.75 7.66 -29.39
C VAL A 291 25.93 8.57 -29.80
N PRO A 292 26.95 8.04 -30.51
CA PRO A 292 28.05 8.85 -31.03
C PRO A 292 27.53 9.94 -31.97
N GLN A 293 28.14 11.13 -31.94
CA GLN A 293 27.88 12.17 -32.90
C GLN A 293 28.56 11.84 -34.25
N ILE A 294 27.78 11.83 -35.32
CA ILE A 294 28.27 11.52 -36.68
C ILE A 294 28.58 12.81 -37.42
N ALA A 295 29.74 12.89 -38.04
CA ALA A 295 30.22 14.12 -38.65
C ALA A 295 29.36 14.58 -39.86
N GLU A 296 28.85 13.61 -40.60
CA GLU A 296 28.09 13.78 -41.84
C GLU A 296 26.63 14.17 -41.68
N GLU A 297 26.08 14.09 -40.45
CA GLU A 297 24.65 14.35 -40.19
C GLU A 297 24.23 15.84 -40.22
N GLY A 298 25.15 16.75 -40.45
CA GLY A 298 24.86 18.18 -40.44
C GLY A 298 24.80 18.80 -39.04
N ILE A 299 24.29 20.00 -38.94
CA ILE A 299 24.16 20.76 -37.68
C ILE A 299 22.75 21.29 -37.49
N ALA A 300 22.34 21.49 -36.25
CA ALA A 300 20.98 21.96 -35.88
C ALA A 300 20.70 23.36 -36.47
N GLN A 301 21.73 24.20 -36.66
CA GLN A 301 21.57 25.52 -37.25
C GLN A 301 21.05 25.48 -38.71
N ASP A 302 21.52 24.53 -39.52
CA ASP A 302 21.04 24.34 -40.91
C ASP A 302 19.57 23.89 -40.90
N LEU A 303 19.18 23.04 -39.97
CA LEU A 303 17.81 22.59 -39.79
C LEU A 303 16.88 23.76 -39.41
N LEU A 304 17.29 24.60 -38.48
CA LEU A 304 16.52 25.78 -38.06
C LEU A 304 16.37 26.79 -39.20
N GLU A 305 17.38 26.96 -40.05
CA GLU A 305 17.30 27.83 -41.24
C GLU A 305 16.32 27.24 -42.28
N GLN A 306 16.31 25.93 -42.51
CA GLN A 306 15.29 25.28 -43.39
C GLN A 306 13.88 25.51 -42.85
N ILE A 307 13.67 25.42 -41.56
CA ILE A 307 12.38 25.70 -40.92
C ILE A 307 11.97 27.15 -41.17
N ARG A 308 12.90 28.09 -41.01
CA ARG A 308 12.64 29.50 -41.25
C ARG A 308 12.23 29.78 -42.69
N GLN A 309 12.90 29.16 -43.66
CA GLN A 309 12.55 29.27 -45.08
C GLN A 309 11.15 28.72 -45.37
N GLU A 310 10.77 27.56 -44.80
CA GLU A 310 9.43 27.03 -44.98
C GLU A 310 8.36 27.90 -44.32
N LYS A 311 8.63 28.49 -43.14
CA LYS A 311 7.73 29.45 -42.49
C LYS A 311 7.53 30.70 -43.37
N GLN A 312 8.59 31.24 -44.00
CA GLN A 312 8.50 32.35 -44.93
C GLN A 312 7.64 32.04 -46.15
N LYS A 313 7.77 30.81 -46.69
CA LYS A 313 6.94 30.33 -47.81
C LYS A 313 5.47 30.26 -47.39
N LEU A 314 5.16 29.64 -46.22
CA LEU A 314 3.81 29.54 -45.70
C LEU A 314 3.16 30.92 -45.42
N VAL A 315 3.94 31.91 -45.02
CA VAL A 315 3.46 33.30 -44.87
C VAL A 315 3.15 33.93 -46.23
N LYS A 316 4.00 33.73 -47.25
CA LYS A 316 3.73 34.20 -48.64
C LYS A 316 2.47 33.53 -49.22
N GLU A 317 2.23 32.28 -48.90
CA GLU A 317 1.02 31.54 -49.33
C GLU A 317 -0.23 31.91 -48.50
N GLY A 318 -0.12 32.80 -47.51
CA GLY A 318 -1.25 33.19 -46.64
C GLY A 318 -1.68 32.08 -45.64
N LYS A 319 -0.94 30.99 -45.53
CA LYS A 319 -1.22 29.89 -44.62
C LYS A 319 -0.71 30.13 -43.20
N LEU A 320 0.20 31.08 -43.03
CA LEU A 320 0.81 31.44 -41.74
C LEU A 320 0.81 32.97 -41.55
N LYS A 321 0.58 33.44 -40.33
CA LYS A 321 0.61 34.86 -40.01
C LYS A 321 2.07 35.38 -39.97
N LYS A 322 2.31 36.64 -40.36
CA LYS A 322 3.64 37.27 -40.29
C LYS A 322 4.27 37.22 -38.89
N SER A 323 3.46 37.30 -37.84
CA SER A 323 3.91 37.18 -36.44
C SER A 323 4.59 35.85 -36.11
N ALA A 324 4.39 34.82 -36.91
CA ALA A 324 5.06 33.53 -36.74
C ALA A 324 6.51 33.52 -37.25
N LEU A 325 6.97 34.60 -37.89
CA LEU A 325 8.35 34.77 -38.29
C LEU A 325 9.24 35.44 -37.23
N THR A 326 8.62 35.89 -36.12
CA THR A 326 9.36 36.44 -34.98
C THR A 326 9.84 35.29 -34.12
N ASP A 327 10.87 34.60 -34.61
CA ASP A 327 11.52 33.49 -33.87
C ASP A 327 12.64 34.06 -33.00
N SER A 328 12.88 33.40 -31.88
CA SER A 328 14.08 33.61 -31.08
C SER A 328 15.24 32.75 -31.58
N VAL A 329 16.45 33.27 -31.51
CA VAL A 329 17.69 32.54 -31.73
C VAL A 329 18.42 32.42 -30.41
N ILE A 330 18.70 31.18 -29.98
CA ILE A 330 19.43 30.91 -28.75
C ILE A 330 20.86 30.54 -29.12
N TYR A 331 21.83 31.21 -28.51
CA TYR A 331 23.25 30.97 -28.75
C TYR A 331 24.07 31.06 -27.47
N LYS A 332 25.23 30.44 -27.48
CA LYS A 332 26.22 30.53 -26.39
C LYS A 332 27.22 31.61 -26.74
N GLY A 333 27.39 32.62 -25.87
CA GLY A 333 28.35 33.71 -26.02
C GLY A 333 29.78 33.28 -25.67
N ASP A 334 30.74 34.16 -25.98
CA ASP A 334 32.17 33.95 -25.66
C ASP A 334 32.46 33.88 -24.16
N ASP A 335 31.54 34.38 -23.34
CA ASP A 335 31.57 34.33 -21.88
C ASP A 335 30.98 33.03 -21.31
N ASN A 336 30.70 32.02 -22.14
CA ASN A 336 30.05 30.75 -21.81
C ASN A 336 28.61 30.86 -21.31
N LYS A 337 27.98 32.04 -21.42
CA LYS A 337 26.56 32.22 -21.07
C LYS A 337 25.66 32.03 -22.28
N TYR A 338 24.41 31.67 -21.99
CA TYR A 338 23.39 31.50 -23.03
C TYR A 338 22.54 32.76 -23.17
N TYR A 339 22.35 33.18 -24.41
CA TYR A 339 21.55 34.33 -24.78
C TYR A 339 20.43 33.93 -25.72
N GLU A 340 19.28 34.57 -25.54
CA GLU A 340 18.15 34.49 -26.48
C GLU A 340 18.00 35.84 -27.16
N GLN A 341 18.13 35.86 -28.47
CA GLN A 341 17.90 37.03 -29.30
C GLN A 341 16.52 36.99 -29.91
N ILE A 342 15.70 37.99 -29.64
CA ILE A 342 14.39 38.21 -30.27
C ILE A 342 14.45 39.57 -30.93
N ASP A 343 14.33 39.62 -32.27
CA ASP A 343 14.51 40.82 -33.08
C ASP A 343 15.88 41.46 -32.79
N LYS A 344 15.93 42.60 -32.08
CA LYS A 344 17.16 43.33 -31.72
C LYS A 344 17.50 43.26 -30.23
N GLU A 345 16.69 42.56 -29.44
CA GLU A 345 16.88 42.45 -27.99
C GLU A 345 17.57 41.15 -27.65
N ASN A 346 18.62 41.22 -26.85
CA ASN A 346 19.31 40.05 -26.29
C ASN A 346 18.97 39.93 -24.81
N LYS A 347 18.56 38.75 -24.41
CA LYS A 347 18.27 38.39 -23.02
C LYS A 347 19.18 37.24 -22.59
N GLU A 348 19.87 37.37 -21.47
CA GLU A 348 20.54 36.22 -20.83
C GLU A 348 19.53 35.23 -20.31
N ILE A 349 19.69 33.92 -20.64
CA ILE A 349 18.85 32.80 -20.26
C ILE A 349 19.64 31.62 -19.69
N THR A 350 20.85 31.88 -19.20
CA THR A 350 21.76 30.85 -18.70
C THR A 350 21.11 30.00 -17.60
N GLU A 351 20.31 30.62 -16.72
CA GLU A 351 19.60 29.93 -15.64
C GLU A 351 18.43 29.03 -16.14
N ASP A 352 17.90 29.29 -17.34
CA ASP A 352 16.85 28.52 -17.97
C ASP A 352 17.39 27.26 -18.68
N ILE A 353 18.70 27.19 -18.94
CA ILE A 353 19.34 26.07 -19.64
C ILE A 353 19.56 24.90 -18.69
N LEU A 354 19.03 23.77 -19.06
CA LEU A 354 19.00 22.58 -18.18
C LEU A 354 20.32 21.80 -18.17
N PHE A 355 21.09 21.85 -19.27
CA PHE A 355 22.35 21.13 -19.46
C PHE A 355 23.10 21.63 -20.72
N ASP A 356 24.39 21.34 -20.81
CA ASP A 356 25.17 21.62 -22.01
C ASP A 356 24.85 20.62 -23.13
N LEU A 357 24.81 21.13 -24.36
CA LEU A 357 24.56 20.33 -25.56
C LEU A 357 25.87 20.02 -26.31
N PRO A 358 25.91 18.95 -27.12
CA PRO A 358 26.97 18.72 -28.10
C PRO A 358 27.10 19.87 -29.08
N ASN A 359 28.31 20.07 -29.64
CA ASN A 359 28.60 21.20 -30.52
C ASN A 359 27.72 21.34 -31.76
N LYS A 360 27.09 20.26 -32.21
CA LYS A 360 26.20 20.27 -33.39
C LYS A 360 24.75 20.51 -33.06
N TRP A 361 24.39 20.54 -31.76
CA TRP A 361 23.04 20.74 -31.27
C TRP A 361 22.82 22.18 -30.84
N GLN A 362 21.58 22.63 -30.86
CA GLN A 362 21.24 23.99 -30.48
C GLN A 362 19.91 24.01 -29.69
N TRP A 363 19.90 24.82 -28.65
CA TRP A 363 18.64 25.08 -27.94
C TRP A 363 17.70 25.92 -28.80
N CYS A 364 16.43 25.59 -28.81
CA CYS A 364 15.39 26.40 -29.44
C CYS A 364 14.07 26.32 -28.62
N ARG A 365 13.10 27.16 -29.00
CA ARG A 365 11.75 27.10 -28.45
C ARG A 365 10.90 26.13 -29.27
N ILE A 366 9.97 25.39 -28.61
CA ILE A 366 9.04 24.46 -29.31
C ILE A 366 8.30 25.20 -30.45
N GLY A 367 7.87 26.43 -30.22
CA GLY A 367 7.15 27.21 -31.21
C GLY A 367 7.98 27.61 -32.44
N THR A 368 9.30 27.54 -32.36
CA THR A 368 10.19 27.76 -33.54
C THR A 368 10.07 26.61 -34.54
N ILE A 369 9.96 25.36 -34.04
CA ILE A 369 10.03 24.15 -34.86
C ILE A 369 8.66 23.51 -35.15
N PHE A 370 7.63 23.84 -34.33
CA PHE A 370 6.30 23.30 -34.52
C PHE A 370 5.24 24.37 -34.72
N MET A 371 4.35 24.13 -35.66
CA MET A 371 3.09 24.83 -35.77
C MET A 371 2.20 24.37 -34.60
N HIS A 372 1.85 25.29 -33.72
CA HIS A 372 1.08 25.03 -32.53
C HIS A 372 -0.36 25.50 -32.68
N ASN A 373 -1.31 24.58 -32.43
CA ASN A 373 -2.74 24.87 -32.42
C ASN A 373 -3.41 24.15 -31.24
N ASN A 374 -4.52 24.71 -30.76
CA ASN A 374 -5.41 24.06 -29.77
C ASN A 374 -6.65 23.54 -30.47
N GLY A 375 -7.29 22.55 -29.87
CA GLY A 375 -8.60 22.07 -30.28
C GLY A 375 -9.72 23.09 -30.07
N LYS A 376 -10.95 22.68 -30.32
CA LYS A 376 -12.15 23.52 -30.16
C LYS A 376 -12.65 23.52 -28.74
N GLN A 377 -13.06 24.71 -28.24
CA GLN A 377 -13.71 24.85 -26.95
C GLN A 377 -15.15 24.31 -27.02
N LEU A 378 -15.53 23.49 -26.07
CA LEU A 378 -16.89 23.01 -25.92
C LEU A 378 -17.81 24.17 -25.50
N ASN A 379 -18.73 24.57 -26.38
CA ASN A 379 -19.74 25.58 -26.10
C ASN A 379 -21.15 25.02 -26.41
N LYS A 380 -22.01 24.92 -25.40
CA LYS A 380 -23.38 24.39 -25.53
C LYS A 380 -24.27 25.19 -26.48
N GLY A 381 -23.93 26.47 -26.76
CA GLY A 381 -24.70 27.35 -27.66
C GLY A 381 -24.28 27.25 -29.14
N ASN A 382 -23.18 26.54 -29.47
CA ASN A 382 -22.66 26.49 -30.83
C ASN A 382 -23.09 25.19 -31.51
N SER A 383 -24.15 25.25 -32.32
CA SER A 383 -24.70 24.13 -33.09
C SER A 383 -24.35 24.14 -34.57
N LYS A 384 -23.49 25.09 -35.03
CA LYS A 384 -23.13 25.24 -36.45
C LYS A 384 -21.93 24.36 -36.78
N GLY A 385 -21.99 23.72 -37.94
CA GLY A 385 -20.90 22.90 -38.46
C GLY A 385 -21.26 21.42 -38.61
N LYS A 386 -20.28 20.61 -39.05
CA LYS A 386 -20.41 19.16 -39.23
C LYS A 386 -20.10 18.46 -37.90
N LEU A 387 -20.97 17.54 -37.47
CA LEU A 387 -20.71 16.67 -36.31
C LEU A 387 -19.51 15.77 -36.61
N MET A 388 -18.50 15.83 -35.75
CA MET A 388 -17.29 15.03 -35.87
C MET A 388 -16.85 14.49 -34.50
N LYS A 389 -16.31 13.29 -34.49
CA LYS A 389 -15.73 12.67 -33.30
C LYS A 389 -14.49 13.42 -32.84
N TYR A 390 -14.35 13.59 -31.54
CA TYR A 390 -13.20 14.28 -30.98
C TYR A 390 -12.65 13.59 -29.73
N ILE A 391 -11.37 13.85 -29.44
CA ILE A 391 -10.70 13.40 -28.21
C ILE A 391 -10.54 14.55 -27.23
N THR A 392 -10.49 14.17 -25.95
CA THR A 392 -10.22 15.03 -24.81
C THR A 392 -8.96 14.55 -24.08
N THR A 393 -8.52 15.28 -23.06
CA THR A 393 -7.37 14.87 -22.24
C THR A 393 -7.54 13.50 -21.60
N SER A 394 -8.78 13.05 -21.34
CA SER A 394 -9.06 11.71 -20.81
C SER A 394 -8.86 10.57 -21.82
N ASN A 395 -8.73 10.90 -23.11
CA ASN A 395 -8.46 9.91 -24.16
C ASN A 395 -6.98 9.76 -24.48
N LEU A 396 -6.12 10.72 -24.08
CA LEU A 396 -4.70 10.74 -24.40
C LEU A 396 -3.88 10.21 -23.22
N TYR A 397 -3.01 9.22 -23.47
CA TYR A 397 -2.08 8.64 -22.51
C TYR A 397 -0.66 8.63 -23.09
N TRP A 398 0.36 8.40 -22.24
CA TRP A 398 1.76 8.34 -22.70
C TRP A 398 1.99 7.24 -23.74
N ASP A 399 1.29 6.12 -23.63
CA ASP A 399 1.51 4.93 -24.46
C ASP A 399 0.51 4.83 -25.62
N GLY A 400 -0.45 5.78 -25.75
CA GLY A 400 -1.45 5.75 -26.80
C GLY A 400 -2.75 6.47 -26.48
N PHE A 401 -3.83 6.08 -27.13
CA PHE A 401 -5.14 6.71 -27.01
C PHE A 401 -6.22 5.69 -26.69
N VAL A 402 -7.18 6.07 -25.87
CA VAL A 402 -8.42 5.32 -25.66
C VAL A 402 -9.48 5.92 -26.57
N LEU A 403 -9.88 5.17 -27.59
CA LEU A 403 -10.78 5.64 -28.66
C LEU A 403 -12.19 5.07 -28.55
N ASP A 404 -12.48 4.34 -27.48
CA ASP A 404 -13.81 3.80 -27.21
C ASP A 404 -14.77 4.92 -26.80
N ASN A 405 -16.00 4.91 -27.34
CA ASN A 405 -17.08 5.83 -26.97
C ASN A 405 -16.72 7.32 -27.12
N LEU A 406 -16.09 7.70 -28.23
CA LEU A 406 -15.75 9.07 -28.54
C LEU A 406 -17.00 9.94 -28.63
N LYS A 407 -16.92 11.13 -28.03
CA LYS A 407 -17.95 12.16 -28.11
C LYS A 407 -17.91 12.85 -29.47
N GLU A 408 -19.03 13.47 -29.84
CA GLU A 408 -19.15 14.28 -31.06
C GLU A 408 -19.53 15.72 -30.72
N MET A 409 -18.98 16.66 -31.51
CA MET A 409 -19.38 18.06 -31.47
C MET A 409 -19.31 18.67 -32.88
N PRO A 410 -20.04 19.78 -33.14
CA PRO A 410 -20.02 20.43 -34.46
C PRO A 410 -18.72 21.20 -34.68
N PHE A 411 -18.13 21.10 -35.88
CA PHE A 411 -16.98 21.87 -36.34
C PHE A 411 -17.34 22.61 -37.63
N GLU A 412 -17.03 23.91 -37.68
CA GLU A 412 -17.17 24.71 -38.89
C GLU A 412 -15.95 24.48 -39.80
N ASN A 413 -16.12 24.69 -41.15
CA ASN A 413 -15.07 24.41 -42.12
C ASN A 413 -13.73 25.14 -41.83
N ASN A 414 -13.79 26.37 -41.28
CA ASN A 414 -12.63 27.17 -40.91
C ASN A 414 -11.93 26.70 -39.63
N GLU A 415 -12.56 25.80 -38.85
CA GLU A 415 -12.02 25.24 -37.62
C GLU A 415 -11.34 23.87 -37.85
N ILE A 416 -11.73 23.16 -38.92
CA ILE A 416 -11.31 21.78 -39.16
C ILE A 416 -9.79 21.66 -39.18
N ASP A 417 -9.10 22.41 -40.03
CA ASP A 417 -7.62 22.28 -40.19
C ASP A 417 -6.89 22.60 -38.88
N ARG A 418 -7.38 23.59 -38.15
CA ARG A 418 -6.79 23.99 -36.86
C ARG A 418 -6.97 22.91 -35.80
N CYS A 419 -8.17 22.33 -35.70
CA CYS A 419 -8.55 21.42 -34.63
C CYS A 419 -8.33 19.92 -34.95
N MET A 420 -7.94 19.59 -36.17
CA MET A 420 -7.75 18.22 -36.64
C MET A 420 -6.32 17.76 -36.47
N ALA A 421 -6.14 16.63 -35.80
CA ALA A 421 -4.87 15.91 -35.74
C ALA A 421 -4.80 14.87 -36.86
N VAL A 422 -3.62 14.75 -37.47
CA VAL A 422 -3.27 13.75 -38.46
C VAL A 422 -2.03 12.98 -38.04
N LYS A 423 -1.73 11.88 -38.73
CA LYS A 423 -0.57 11.04 -38.45
C LYS A 423 0.73 11.86 -38.38
N GLY A 424 1.48 11.66 -37.29
CA GLY A 424 2.75 12.37 -37.01
C GLY A 424 2.60 13.60 -36.11
N ASP A 425 1.40 14.12 -35.86
CA ASP A 425 1.19 15.22 -34.92
C ASP A 425 1.50 14.78 -33.49
N LEU A 426 2.24 15.60 -32.72
CA LEU A 426 2.45 15.42 -31.29
C LEU A 426 1.33 16.16 -30.53
N LEU A 427 0.56 15.43 -29.76
CA LEU A 427 -0.54 15.94 -28.96
C LEU A 427 -0.10 16.05 -27.49
N VAL A 428 -0.39 17.20 -26.84
CA VAL A 428 0.06 17.52 -25.49
C VAL A 428 -1.13 18.00 -24.66
N CYS A 429 -1.32 17.45 -23.46
CA CYS A 429 -2.36 17.88 -22.53
C CYS A 429 -2.04 19.22 -21.87
N GLU A 430 -3.00 20.16 -21.92
CA GLU A 430 -2.95 21.44 -21.21
C GLU A 430 -3.23 21.29 -19.71
N GLY A 431 -4.11 20.36 -19.35
CA GLY A 431 -4.57 20.16 -17.97
C GLY A 431 -4.79 18.69 -17.61
N GLY A 432 -5.09 18.43 -16.34
CA GLY A 432 -5.18 17.10 -15.78
C GLY A 432 -3.77 16.59 -15.43
N ASP A 433 -3.22 15.71 -16.24
CA ASP A 433 -1.80 15.34 -16.21
C ASP A 433 -1.06 16.25 -17.20
N ILE A 434 -0.57 17.38 -16.69
CA ILE A 434 0.02 18.48 -17.47
C ILE A 434 1.25 17.99 -18.23
N GLY A 435 1.29 18.28 -19.55
CA GLY A 435 2.41 17.89 -20.42
C GLY A 435 2.38 16.44 -20.87
N ARG A 436 1.41 15.63 -20.42
CA ARG A 436 1.19 14.28 -20.95
C ARG A 436 1.00 14.37 -22.45
N SER A 437 1.77 13.58 -23.21
CA SER A 437 1.82 13.68 -24.64
C SER A 437 1.86 12.32 -25.32
N CYS A 438 1.38 12.28 -26.56
CA CYS A 438 1.46 11.11 -27.43
C CYS A 438 1.42 11.54 -28.91
N ILE A 439 2.02 10.75 -29.78
CA ILE A 439 2.01 10.99 -31.22
C ILE A 439 0.77 10.33 -31.80
N TRP A 440 0.02 11.05 -32.62
CA TRP A 440 -1.10 10.46 -33.37
C TRP A 440 -0.57 9.60 -34.50
N ASN A 441 -0.57 8.29 -34.34
CA ASN A 441 -0.02 7.30 -35.28
C ASN A 441 -1.07 6.57 -36.11
N TYR A 442 -2.32 7.04 -36.12
CA TYR A 442 -3.42 6.45 -36.90
C TYR A 442 -3.49 7.03 -38.31
N ASP A 443 -3.92 6.24 -39.30
CA ASP A 443 -4.07 6.68 -40.66
C ASP A 443 -5.37 7.48 -40.93
N PHE A 444 -6.21 7.65 -39.90
CA PHE A 444 -7.41 8.49 -39.93
C PHE A 444 -7.23 9.74 -39.05
N PRO A 445 -7.82 10.87 -39.44
CA PRO A 445 -7.77 12.12 -38.66
C PRO A 445 -8.76 12.07 -37.50
N ILE A 446 -8.48 12.87 -36.47
CA ILE A 446 -9.36 13.05 -35.30
C ILE A 446 -9.44 14.51 -34.91
N MET A 447 -10.60 14.95 -34.41
CA MET A 447 -10.77 16.30 -33.89
C MET A 447 -10.32 16.40 -32.44
N LEU A 448 -9.88 17.59 -32.01
CA LEU A 448 -9.34 17.87 -30.69
C LEU A 448 -10.21 18.84 -29.92
N GLN A 449 -10.35 18.58 -28.61
CA GLN A 449 -10.92 19.51 -27.63
C GLN A 449 -9.85 20.50 -27.17
N ASN A 450 -10.26 21.71 -26.76
CA ASN A 450 -9.38 22.86 -26.48
C ASN A 450 -8.24 22.62 -25.46
N HIS A 451 -8.37 21.63 -24.57
CA HIS A 451 -7.33 21.28 -23.59
C HIS A 451 -6.28 20.30 -24.14
N ILE A 452 -6.29 20.07 -25.47
CA ILE A 452 -5.22 19.36 -26.16
C ILE A 452 -4.54 20.31 -27.14
N HIS A 453 -3.24 20.48 -26.97
CA HIS A 453 -2.37 21.17 -27.91
C HIS A 453 -1.94 20.20 -29.03
N LYS A 454 -1.91 20.69 -30.24
CA LYS A 454 -1.37 20.00 -31.40
C LYS A 454 -0.08 20.67 -31.83
N LEU A 455 0.99 19.91 -31.92
CA LEU A 455 2.30 20.31 -32.41
C LEU A 455 2.56 19.56 -33.72
N ARG A 456 2.52 20.28 -34.83
CA ARG A 456 2.82 19.78 -36.18
C ARG A 456 4.16 20.38 -36.64
N PRO A 457 5.18 19.59 -37.00
CA PRO A 457 6.45 20.14 -37.43
C PRO A 457 6.30 20.90 -38.75
N TYR A 458 7.03 22.03 -38.93
CA TYR A 458 7.02 22.79 -40.13
C TYR A 458 7.68 22.07 -41.32
N ILE A 459 8.64 21.20 -41.05
CA ILE A 459 9.29 20.29 -41.98
C ILE A 459 9.33 18.87 -41.39
N PRO A 460 9.56 17.81 -42.19
CA PRO A 460 9.69 16.47 -41.67
C PRO A 460 10.77 16.38 -40.58
N LEU A 461 10.38 16.04 -39.34
CA LEU A 461 11.23 15.88 -38.17
C LEU A 461 10.93 14.57 -37.45
N CYS A 462 11.87 14.09 -36.67
CA CYS A 462 11.65 12.97 -35.75
C CYS A 462 10.80 13.42 -34.55
N THR A 463 9.48 13.52 -34.73
CA THR A 463 8.53 13.93 -33.68
C THR A 463 8.66 13.09 -32.42
N LYS A 464 9.11 11.82 -32.54
CA LYS A 464 9.32 10.90 -31.43
C LYS A 464 10.43 11.37 -30.47
N PHE A 465 11.43 12.09 -30.97
CA PHE A 465 12.46 12.71 -30.14
C PHE A 465 11.84 13.73 -29.17
N PHE A 466 10.97 14.60 -29.66
CA PHE A 466 10.26 15.60 -28.86
C PHE A 466 9.26 14.98 -27.89
N TYR A 467 8.61 13.89 -28.26
CA TYR A 467 7.79 13.09 -27.33
C TYR A 467 8.64 12.62 -26.13
N TYR A 468 9.86 12.14 -26.35
CA TYR A 468 10.75 11.73 -25.27
C TYR A 468 11.24 12.89 -24.42
N ILE A 469 11.41 14.08 -24.99
CA ILE A 469 11.71 15.30 -24.23
C ILE A 469 10.56 15.59 -23.24
N PHE A 470 9.31 15.63 -23.71
CA PHE A 470 8.16 15.83 -22.83
C PHE A 470 8.06 14.76 -21.74
N ASN A 471 8.35 13.51 -22.10
CA ASN A 471 8.34 12.41 -21.13
C ASN A 471 9.41 12.63 -20.04
N LEU A 472 10.64 12.99 -20.41
CA LEU A 472 11.69 13.30 -19.43
C LEU A 472 11.34 14.53 -18.59
N TYR A 473 10.85 15.61 -19.20
CA TYR A 473 10.49 16.83 -18.48
C TYR A 473 9.38 16.60 -17.48
N ASN A 474 8.41 15.76 -17.81
CA ASN A 474 7.37 15.31 -16.87
C ASN A 474 7.97 14.48 -15.73
N LEU A 475 8.79 13.46 -16.04
CA LEU A 475 9.48 12.62 -15.06
C LEU A 475 10.43 13.40 -14.13
N ALA A 476 10.99 14.51 -14.63
CA ALA A 476 11.88 15.38 -13.87
C ALA A 476 11.14 16.47 -13.08
N GLY A 477 9.80 16.58 -13.24
CA GLY A 477 9.01 17.66 -12.63
C GLY A 477 9.27 19.06 -13.21
N LEU A 478 9.82 19.14 -14.44
CA LEU A 478 10.11 20.39 -15.13
C LEU A 478 8.88 20.96 -15.85
N ILE A 479 7.93 20.12 -16.17
CA ILE A 479 6.61 20.48 -16.68
C ILE A 479 5.63 20.35 -15.54
N GLY A 480 5.13 21.47 -15.05
CA GLY A 480 4.15 21.49 -13.97
C GLY A 480 3.93 22.93 -13.55
N GLY A 481 2.69 23.27 -13.23
CA GLY A 481 2.39 24.63 -12.81
C GLY A 481 2.93 24.92 -11.41
N LYS A 482 3.50 26.09 -11.20
CA LYS A 482 3.80 26.63 -9.87
C LYS A 482 2.59 27.43 -9.38
N GLY A 483 2.00 27.08 -8.21
CA GLY A 483 0.98 27.89 -7.56
C GLY A 483 -0.20 27.09 -6.99
N ILE A 484 -1.06 27.76 -6.24
CA ILE A 484 -2.29 27.23 -5.63
C ILE A 484 -3.46 27.43 -6.62
N GLY A 485 -4.03 26.34 -7.16
CA GLY A 485 -5.17 26.37 -8.08
C GLY A 485 -5.07 25.39 -9.25
N ILE A 486 -6.06 25.38 -10.15
CA ILE A 486 -6.05 24.57 -11.38
C ILE A 486 -4.94 25.13 -12.28
N GLN A 487 -3.86 24.38 -12.41
CA GLN A 487 -2.71 24.77 -13.20
C GLN A 487 -2.84 24.15 -14.60
N GLY A 488 -2.68 24.97 -15.62
CA GLY A 488 -2.70 24.56 -17.01
C GLY A 488 -1.34 24.83 -17.68
N PHE A 489 -0.95 23.98 -18.61
CA PHE A 489 0.19 24.21 -19.49
C PHE A 489 -0.29 25.07 -20.66
N SER A 490 -0.35 26.39 -20.44
CA SER A 490 -0.93 27.32 -21.43
C SER A 490 -0.19 27.26 -22.78
N SER A 491 -0.90 27.64 -23.84
CA SER A 491 -0.32 27.73 -25.20
C SER A 491 0.99 28.54 -25.23
N LYS A 492 1.08 29.64 -24.45
CA LYS A 492 2.29 30.45 -24.35
C LYS A 492 3.42 29.70 -23.63
N ALA A 493 3.11 28.99 -22.56
CA ALA A 493 4.10 28.19 -21.82
C ALA A 493 4.66 27.07 -22.70
N LEU A 494 3.79 26.35 -23.40
CA LEU A 494 4.20 25.31 -24.32
C LEU A 494 5.03 25.84 -25.48
N HIS A 495 4.59 26.95 -26.11
CA HIS A 495 5.34 27.60 -27.21
C HIS A 495 6.76 27.99 -26.79
N ASN A 496 6.92 28.48 -25.55
CA ASN A 496 8.19 28.92 -24.99
C ASN A 496 9.01 27.83 -24.31
N THR A 497 8.57 26.57 -24.34
CA THR A 497 9.34 25.45 -23.78
C THR A 497 10.66 25.29 -24.53
N LEU A 498 11.77 25.26 -23.78
CA LEU A 498 13.09 25.00 -24.31
C LEU A 498 13.26 23.52 -24.66
N VAL A 499 13.81 23.30 -25.86
CA VAL A 499 14.14 21.93 -26.33
C VAL A 499 15.50 21.95 -27.02
N PRO A 500 16.28 20.88 -26.90
CA PRO A 500 17.58 20.77 -27.55
C PRO A 500 17.46 20.46 -29.04
#